data_64307aee1d45c5a1c94027a26034f69d
#
_entry.id   64307aee1d45c5a1c94027a26034f69d
#
_cell.length_a   1.000
_cell.length_b   1.000
_cell.length_c   1.000
_cell.angle_alpha   90.00
_cell.angle_beta   90.00
_cell.angle_gamma   90.00
#
_symmetry.space_group_name_H-M   'P 1'
#
loop_
_entity.id
_entity.type
_entity.pdbx_description
1 polymer ?
#
loop_
_entity_poly.entity_id
_entity_poly.type
_entity_poly.pdbx_seq_one_letter_code
_entity_poly.pdbx_strand_id
1 'polypeptide(L)'
;MEPVLAELDEARRVLEAQGLTLSASLLGGSSPGFEPLESAKRLGLELDVVDIGNHNLPGALLDGFRAALADGADVVVSLDADGQHDPRQIPDLVRSHISRGSGLTIGSRWTRGGSSPGTGAVRSVLSRLGNAAVKGFTGARGVSDSTTAFRVYHPDVVEVLLRETLPSQTYGFFSAMVAVVQAQGFQVDEVPIVFRPRHAGTAPVTVADLREFASSLPSIRRHVHAVRRDMRHDQAQWALRNPRLRAQATTGNSLFGATEELASLAEADRFLSWICDTIEPHLGHRVLEVGAGVGAIATKLAAAGHEVTAIEPADNVFPELERRTSGLPGLTVDQVTSNELLSRTTSRFDSVVYVSVLEHIRDHVAELRTAAELVVPGGTVAIFVPAMPSLYGSLDFKSGHYRRYDRALLTSAIISAGLDPVEVRYMDLLGVVPYFVMYRMLSVSTLGGGSSAFYDRVIVPVSRRFERFVGRPGAGKNLVAVARRPLRSSPSA
;
A
#
# COMPACT_ATOMS: atom_id res chain seq x y z
N MET A 1 -0.05 33.18 19.05
CA MET A 1 -0.67 32.84 17.75
C MET A 1 0.00 33.59 16.58
N GLU A 2 0.22 34.88 16.65
CA GLU A 2 0.85 35.66 15.58
C GLU A 2 2.15 35.08 15.01
N PRO A 3 3.12 34.58 15.83
CA PRO A 3 4.30 33.92 15.29
C PRO A 3 3.99 32.64 14.48
N VAL A 4 2.99 31.87 14.90
CA VAL A 4 2.58 30.64 14.20
C VAL A 4 1.97 30.97 12.84
N LEU A 5 1.17 32.04 12.75
CA LEU A 5 0.58 32.49 11.48
C LEU A 5 1.63 33.01 10.51
N ALA A 6 2.65 33.73 10.99
CA ALA A 6 3.77 34.18 10.16
C ALA A 6 4.58 32.97 9.60
N GLU A 7 4.80 31.95 10.41
CA GLU A 7 5.47 30.72 9.98
C GLU A 7 4.62 29.88 9.01
N LEU A 8 3.27 29.91 9.15
CA LEU A 8 2.36 29.30 8.16
C LEU A 8 2.41 30.01 6.82
N ASP A 9 2.48 31.36 6.81
CA ASP A 9 2.63 32.11 5.58
C ASP A 9 3.98 31.82 4.88
N GLU A 10 5.05 31.64 5.64
CA GLU A 10 6.33 31.20 5.09
C GLU A 10 6.22 29.81 4.46
N ALA A 11 5.57 28.85 5.15
CA ALA A 11 5.31 27.50 4.64
C ALA A 11 4.45 27.53 3.36
N ARG A 12 3.41 28.37 3.32
CA ARG A 12 2.56 28.59 2.14
C ARG A 12 3.37 29.00 0.93
N ARG A 13 4.21 30.02 1.07
CA ARG A 13 5.07 30.52 -0.03
C ARG A 13 5.99 29.42 -0.59
N VAL A 14 6.55 28.60 0.29
CA VAL A 14 7.42 27.49 -0.13
C VAL A 14 6.63 26.42 -0.89
N LEU A 15 5.40 26.12 -0.47
CA LEU A 15 4.53 25.14 -1.14
C LEU A 15 4.03 25.68 -2.49
N GLU A 16 3.62 26.94 -2.56
CA GLU A 16 3.21 27.62 -3.79
C GLU A 16 4.32 27.62 -4.85
N ALA A 17 5.57 27.86 -4.44
CA ALA A 17 6.72 27.77 -5.33
C ALA A 17 6.93 26.33 -5.89
N GLN A 18 6.30 25.33 -5.30
CA GLN A 18 6.30 23.94 -5.75
C GLN A 18 5.00 23.54 -6.47
N GLY A 19 4.12 24.51 -6.76
CA GLY A 19 2.83 24.28 -7.41
C GLY A 19 1.75 23.68 -6.48
N LEU A 20 1.92 23.80 -5.16
CA LEU A 20 0.98 23.31 -4.15
C LEU A 20 0.29 24.49 -3.47
N THR A 21 -1.01 24.38 -3.23
CA THR A 21 -1.79 25.38 -2.49
C THR A 21 -1.96 24.95 -1.04
N LEU A 22 -1.78 25.87 -0.09
CA LEU A 22 -2.05 25.64 1.33
C LEU A 22 -3.27 26.47 1.75
N SER A 23 -4.36 25.81 2.12
CA SER A 23 -5.43 26.38 2.94
C SER A 23 -5.27 25.94 4.38
N ALA A 24 -5.65 26.78 5.32
CA ALA A 24 -5.53 26.48 6.74
C ALA A 24 -6.88 26.61 7.43
N SER A 25 -7.22 25.65 8.29
CA SER A 25 -8.40 25.72 9.15
C SER A 25 -7.96 25.71 10.61
N LEU A 26 -8.47 26.66 11.41
CA LEU A 26 -8.26 26.69 12.83
C LEU A 26 -9.45 26.06 13.55
N LEU A 27 -9.19 25.00 14.31
CA LEU A 27 -10.20 24.34 15.12
C LEU A 27 -10.28 25.05 16.48
N GLY A 28 -11.41 25.68 16.78
CA GLY A 28 -11.59 26.43 18.04
C GLY A 28 -13.03 26.83 18.27
N GLY A 29 -13.35 27.24 19.51
CA GLY A 29 -14.66 27.78 19.84
C GLY A 29 -14.83 29.21 19.29
N SER A 30 -16.02 29.54 18.80
CA SER A 30 -16.37 30.86 18.30
C SER A 30 -16.53 31.86 19.46
N SER A 31 -15.45 32.53 19.85
CA SER A 31 -15.53 33.71 20.71
C SER A 31 -15.56 34.97 19.86
N PRO A 32 -16.44 35.95 20.12
CA PRO A 32 -16.41 37.22 19.43
C PRO A 32 -15.06 37.91 19.60
N GLY A 33 -14.40 38.32 18.49
CA GLY A 33 -13.10 38.95 18.50
C GLY A 33 -11.92 37.98 18.51
N PHE A 34 -12.05 36.84 17.84
CA PHE A 34 -10.98 35.86 17.73
C PHE A 34 -9.76 36.41 16.98
N GLU A 35 -8.77 36.88 17.77
CA GLU A 35 -7.56 37.57 17.33
C GLU A 35 -6.77 36.87 16.18
N PRO A 36 -6.72 35.49 16.10
CA PRO A 36 -6.04 34.79 15.03
C PRO A 36 -6.61 35.05 13.63
N LEU A 37 -7.92 35.24 13.50
CA LEU A 37 -8.56 35.49 12.21
C LEU A 37 -8.15 36.82 11.62
N GLU A 38 -8.07 37.88 12.45
CA GLU A 38 -7.62 39.18 12.03
C GLU A 38 -6.12 39.22 11.67
N SER A 39 -5.32 38.44 12.39
CA SER A 39 -3.89 38.27 12.08
C SER A 39 -3.66 37.48 10.78
N ALA A 40 -4.43 36.46 10.53
CA ALA A 40 -4.38 35.68 9.27
C ALA A 40 -4.77 36.57 8.06
N LYS A 41 -5.84 37.33 8.17
CA LYS A 41 -6.26 38.29 7.13
C LYS A 41 -5.17 39.32 6.81
N ARG A 42 -4.47 39.84 7.83
CA ARG A 42 -3.35 40.78 7.62
C ARG A 42 -2.19 40.15 6.84
N LEU A 43 -1.97 38.84 6.98
CA LEU A 43 -0.93 38.12 6.28
C LEU A 43 -1.41 37.54 4.92
N GLY A 44 -2.69 37.77 4.56
CA GLY A 44 -3.26 37.24 3.32
C GLY A 44 -3.44 35.71 3.34
N LEU A 45 -3.47 35.13 4.52
CA LEU A 45 -3.78 33.72 4.71
C LEU A 45 -5.31 33.51 4.69
N GLU A 46 -5.77 32.64 3.83
CA GLU A 46 -7.13 32.12 3.88
C GLU A 46 -7.21 31.15 5.05
N LEU A 47 -7.87 31.57 6.13
CA LEU A 47 -8.01 30.80 7.36
C LEU A 47 -9.48 30.59 7.66
N ASP A 48 -9.93 29.36 7.52
CA ASP A 48 -11.26 28.93 7.92
C ASP A 48 -11.26 28.61 9.42
N VAL A 49 -12.25 29.15 10.14
CA VAL A 49 -12.48 28.78 11.53
C VAL A 49 -13.61 27.77 11.59
N VAL A 50 -13.27 26.54 11.92
CA VAL A 50 -14.26 25.48 12.15
C VAL A 50 -14.66 25.54 13.61
N ASP A 51 -15.92 25.92 13.89
CA ASP A 51 -16.48 25.88 15.25
C ASP A 51 -16.71 24.43 15.67
N ILE A 52 -15.91 23.97 16.61
CA ILE A 52 -15.98 22.61 17.16
C ILE A 52 -16.88 22.50 18.40
N GLY A 53 -17.51 23.60 18.81
CA GLY A 53 -18.32 23.63 20.04
C GLY A 53 -17.52 23.17 21.27
N ASN A 54 -18.13 22.32 22.11
CA ASN A 54 -17.53 21.75 23.32
C ASN A 54 -16.85 20.38 23.07
N HIS A 55 -16.32 20.13 21.88
CA HIS A 55 -15.66 18.86 21.57
C HIS A 55 -14.29 18.77 22.26
N ASN A 56 -13.94 17.55 22.69
CA ASN A 56 -12.58 17.22 23.10
C ASN A 56 -11.63 17.19 21.89
N LEU A 57 -10.31 17.13 22.12
CA LEU A 57 -9.30 17.12 21.08
C LEU A 57 -9.56 16.11 19.93
N PRO A 58 -9.96 14.83 20.19
CA PRO A 58 -10.36 13.92 19.12
C PRO A 58 -11.52 14.40 18.26
N GLY A 59 -12.57 14.91 18.88
CA GLY A 59 -13.74 15.45 18.16
C GLY A 59 -13.37 16.60 17.24
N ALA A 60 -12.60 17.56 17.77
CA ALA A 60 -12.08 18.70 17.00
C ALA A 60 -11.30 18.26 15.75
N LEU A 61 -10.36 17.33 15.92
CA LEU A 61 -9.55 16.82 14.80
C LEU A 61 -10.41 16.11 13.75
N LEU A 62 -11.40 15.31 14.18
CA LEU A 62 -12.30 14.62 13.24
C LEU A 62 -13.20 15.60 12.47
N ASP A 63 -13.60 16.71 13.08
CA ASP A 63 -14.38 17.75 12.41
C ASP A 63 -13.51 18.49 11.37
N GLY A 64 -12.25 18.80 11.70
CA GLY A 64 -11.27 19.31 10.73
C GLY A 64 -11.02 18.34 9.58
N PHE A 65 -11.00 17.06 9.84
CA PHE A 65 -10.89 16.04 8.79
C PHE A 65 -12.08 16.03 7.84
N ARG A 66 -13.31 16.18 8.38
CA ARG A 66 -14.53 16.27 7.55
C ARG A 66 -14.50 17.51 6.67
N ALA A 67 -14.12 18.67 7.24
CA ALA A 67 -13.98 19.91 6.48
C ALA A 67 -12.96 19.74 5.34
N ALA A 68 -11.75 19.28 5.64
CA ALA A 68 -10.70 19.10 4.63
C ALA A 68 -11.11 18.16 3.48
N LEU A 69 -11.85 17.08 3.78
CA LEU A 69 -12.36 16.19 2.73
C LEU A 69 -13.49 16.85 1.91
N ALA A 70 -14.35 17.65 2.54
CA ALA A 70 -15.40 18.38 1.84
C ALA A 70 -14.81 19.41 0.85
N ASP A 71 -13.70 20.02 1.20
CA ASP A 71 -12.97 20.98 0.36
C ASP A 71 -12.11 20.30 -0.72
N GLY A 72 -12.08 18.96 -0.75
CA GLY A 72 -11.33 18.20 -1.75
C GLY A 72 -9.81 18.24 -1.58
N ALA A 73 -9.33 18.32 -0.34
CA ALA A 73 -7.90 18.40 -0.04
C ALA A 73 -7.14 17.16 -0.53
N ASP A 74 -6.05 17.35 -1.26
CA ASP A 74 -5.15 16.28 -1.72
C ASP A 74 -4.26 15.74 -0.59
N VAL A 75 -4.01 16.53 0.43
CA VAL A 75 -3.20 16.22 1.61
C VAL A 75 -3.75 16.99 2.81
N VAL A 76 -3.86 16.33 3.96
CA VAL A 76 -4.32 16.98 5.21
C VAL A 76 -3.17 17.03 6.21
N VAL A 77 -2.91 18.20 6.77
CA VAL A 77 -1.87 18.41 7.79
C VAL A 77 -2.52 18.79 9.11
N SER A 78 -2.11 18.13 10.20
CA SER A 78 -2.47 18.55 11.57
C SER A 78 -1.24 18.97 12.36
N LEU A 79 -1.38 20.02 13.18
CA LEU A 79 -0.37 20.45 14.14
C LEU A 79 -1.02 21.18 15.30
N ASP A 80 -0.31 21.23 16.45
CA ASP A 80 -0.76 22.02 17.59
C ASP A 80 -0.40 23.50 17.37
N ALA A 81 -1.32 24.40 17.70
CA ALA A 81 -1.17 25.85 17.53
C ALA A 81 -0.50 26.55 18.73
N ASP A 82 0.14 25.78 19.63
CA ASP A 82 0.79 26.30 20.85
C ASP A 82 2.26 26.77 20.63
N GLY A 83 2.71 26.73 19.38
CA GLY A 83 4.06 27.12 18.96
C GLY A 83 5.13 26.06 19.20
N GLN A 84 4.79 24.86 19.68
CA GLN A 84 5.74 23.77 19.85
C GLN A 84 6.11 23.10 18.51
N HIS A 85 5.16 23.04 17.59
CA HIS A 85 5.41 22.62 16.20
C HIS A 85 5.76 23.82 15.34
N ASP A 86 6.79 23.69 14.54
CA ASP A 86 7.23 24.73 13.60
C ASP A 86 6.53 24.57 12.25
N PRO A 87 5.59 25.43 11.86
CA PRO A 87 4.90 25.33 10.57
C PRO A 87 5.84 25.34 9.36
N ARG A 88 7.02 25.95 9.45
CA ARG A 88 8.02 25.95 8.37
C ARG A 88 8.55 24.55 8.01
N GLN A 89 8.30 23.56 8.87
CA GLN A 89 8.63 22.16 8.58
C GLN A 89 7.53 21.42 7.76
N ILE A 90 6.35 22.05 7.54
CA ILE A 90 5.25 21.47 6.74
C ILE A 90 5.72 21.06 5.33
N PRO A 91 6.45 21.91 4.57
CA PRO A 91 6.89 21.55 3.23
C PRO A 91 7.75 20.27 3.18
N ASP A 92 8.60 20.06 4.17
CA ASP A 92 9.45 18.88 4.24
C ASP A 92 8.64 17.60 4.55
N LEU A 93 7.65 17.72 5.46
CA LEU A 93 6.74 16.61 5.76
C LEU A 93 5.89 16.25 4.53
N VAL A 94 5.30 17.26 3.87
CA VAL A 94 4.45 17.08 2.67
C VAL A 94 5.27 16.48 1.53
N ARG A 95 6.45 16.99 1.25
CA ARG A 95 7.35 16.45 0.22
C ARG A 95 7.71 14.99 0.49
N SER A 96 8.06 14.66 1.74
CA SER A 96 8.35 13.29 2.14
C SER A 96 7.13 12.37 2.01
N HIS A 97 5.95 12.88 2.39
CA HIS A 97 4.68 12.16 2.28
C HIS A 97 4.36 11.78 0.82
N ILE A 98 4.43 12.75 -0.08
CA ILE A 98 4.15 12.56 -1.51
C ILE A 98 5.19 11.64 -2.14
N SER A 99 6.50 11.91 -1.94
CA SER A 99 7.58 11.16 -2.57
C SER A 99 7.62 9.68 -2.17
N ARG A 100 7.23 9.37 -0.92
CA ARG A 100 7.17 7.99 -0.42
C ARG A 100 5.83 7.31 -0.65
N GLY A 101 4.80 8.06 -1.08
CA GLY A 101 3.44 7.56 -1.18
C GLY A 101 2.87 7.07 0.15
N SER A 102 3.21 7.75 1.24
CA SER A 102 2.79 7.40 2.59
C SER A 102 1.29 7.59 2.76
N GLY A 103 0.64 6.74 3.55
CA GLY A 103 -0.72 7.00 4.01
C GLY A 103 -0.74 8.00 5.18
N LEU A 104 0.28 7.92 6.05
CA LEU A 104 0.47 8.80 7.19
C LEU A 104 1.96 9.13 7.34
N THR A 105 2.30 10.40 7.43
CA THR A 105 3.66 10.86 7.77
C THR A 105 3.63 11.57 9.11
N ILE A 106 4.53 11.20 10.02
CA ILE A 106 4.60 11.71 11.38
C ILE A 106 5.84 12.58 11.52
N GLY A 107 5.66 13.81 12.00
CA GLY A 107 6.76 14.64 12.48
C GLY A 107 7.29 14.06 13.79
N SER A 108 8.45 13.42 13.77
CA SER A 108 8.99 12.63 14.89
C SER A 108 10.14 13.35 15.59
N ARG A 109 10.02 13.43 16.91
CA ARG A 109 11.08 13.93 17.81
C ARG A 109 12.18 12.90 18.04
N TRP A 110 11.87 11.62 17.81
CA TRP A 110 12.70 10.48 18.23
C TRP A 110 13.36 9.72 17.09
N THR A 111 13.03 10.05 15.86
CA THR A 111 13.76 9.53 14.69
C THR A 111 15.12 10.23 14.53
N ARG A 112 16.04 9.66 13.78
CA ARG A 112 17.40 10.21 13.59
C ARG A 112 17.31 11.62 12.96
N GLY A 113 17.83 12.62 13.65
CA GLY A 113 17.74 14.04 13.26
C GLY A 113 16.61 14.80 13.95
N GLY A 114 15.67 14.12 14.60
CA GLY A 114 14.63 14.75 15.41
C GLY A 114 15.17 15.23 16.78
N SER A 115 14.57 16.27 17.34
CA SER A 115 14.95 16.82 18.62
C SER A 115 13.79 17.46 19.38
N SER A 116 13.96 17.58 20.70
CA SER A 116 12.99 18.23 21.57
C SER A 116 13.72 19.09 22.60
N PRO A 117 14.32 20.20 22.18
CA PRO A 117 15.03 21.11 23.10
C PRO A 117 14.05 21.67 24.13
N GLY A 118 14.51 21.74 25.39
CA GLY A 118 13.69 22.24 26.51
C GLY A 118 12.73 21.23 27.11
N THR A 119 12.61 20.02 26.56
CA THR A 119 11.85 18.93 27.21
C THR A 119 12.73 18.29 28.29
N GLY A 120 12.25 18.32 29.54
CA GLY A 120 13.01 17.72 30.68
C GLY A 120 13.28 16.22 30.45
N ALA A 121 14.41 15.73 30.97
CA ALA A 121 14.87 14.35 30.80
C ALA A 121 13.80 13.31 31.21
N VAL A 122 13.10 13.53 32.34
CA VAL A 122 12.03 12.63 32.83
C VAL A 122 10.88 12.53 31.81
N ARG A 123 10.43 13.66 31.25
CA ARG A 123 9.36 13.69 30.25
C ARG A 123 9.77 12.98 28.96
N SER A 124 11.01 13.14 28.55
CA SER A 124 11.56 12.46 27.36
C SER A 124 11.61 10.93 27.56
N VAL A 125 12.02 10.47 28.74
CA VAL A 125 12.03 9.04 29.09
C VAL A 125 10.60 8.49 29.12
N LEU A 126 9.67 9.16 29.79
CA LEU A 126 8.27 8.75 29.85
C LEU A 126 7.64 8.66 28.46
N SER A 127 7.91 9.64 27.58
CA SER A 127 7.43 9.62 26.18
C SER A 127 7.98 8.42 25.42
N ARG A 128 9.27 8.11 25.56
CA ARG A 128 9.89 6.96 24.89
C ARG A 128 9.35 5.63 25.43
N LEU A 129 9.13 5.51 26.73
CA LEU A 129 8.53 4.33 27.36
C LEU A 129 7.07 4.16 26.90
N GLY A 130 6.29 5.24 26.82
CA GLY A 130 4.93 5.22 26.26
C GLY A 130 4.92 4.73 24.81
N ASN A 131 5.79 5.25 23.96
CA ASN A 131 5.91 4.77 22.58
C ASN A 131 6.33 3.29 22.51
N ALA A 132 7.24 2.84 23.37
CA ALA A 132 7.64 1.42 23.45
C ALA A 132 6.46 0.53 23.89
N ALA A 133 5.65 0.98 24.85
CA ALA A 133 4.43 0.29 25.27
C ALA A 133 3.42 0.18 24.13
N VAL A 134 3.17 1.27 23.38
CA VAL A 134 2.31 1.22 22.18
C VAL A 134 2.80 0.16 21.22
N LYS A 135 4.08 0.15 20.88
CA LYS A 135 4.68 -0.88 19.99
C LYS A 135 4.44 -2.31 20.49
N GLY A 136 4.70 -2.54 21.77
CA GLY A 136 4.55 -3.87 22.38
C GLY A 136 3.09 -4.36 22.42
N PHE A 137 2.15 -3.48 22.77
CA PHE A 137 0.75 -3.85 22.92
C PHE A 137 -0.05 -3.87 21.61
N THR A 138 0.18 -2.91 20.72
CA THR A 138 -0.64 -2.75 19.51
C THR A 138 -0.02 -3.42 18.29
N GLY A 139 1.27 -3.76 18.35
CA GLY A 139 2.03 -4.24 17.21
C GLY A 139 2.27 -3.16 16.15
N ALA A 140 2.10 -1.88 16.49
CA ALA A 140 2.53 -0.77 15.65
C ALA A 140 4.07 -0.78 15.56
N ARG A 141 4.63 -0.87 14.34
CA ARG A 141 6.07 -1.06 14.13
C ARG A 141 6.65 0.06 13.27
N GLY A 142 7.95 0.26 13.39
CA GLY A 142 8.66 1.25 12.57
C GLY A 142 8.40 2.71 12.95
N VAL A 143 7.58 3.00 13.97
CA VAL A 143 7.26 4.36 14.43
C VAL A 143 7.92 4.61 15.76
N SER A 144 8.70 5.70 15.87
CA SER A 144 9.40 6.11 17.09
C SER A 144 8.57 7.09 17.92
N ASP A 145 7.67 7.85 17.28
CA ASP A 145 6.84 8.88 17.91
C ASP A 145 5.37 8.78 17.50
N SER A 146 4.60 7.97 18.21
CA SER A 146 3.17 7.77 17.95
C SER A 146 2.26 8.82 18.62
N THR A 147 2.83 9.75 19.40
CA THR A 147 2.06 10.66 20.27
C THR A 147 2.00 12.10 19.78
N THR A 148 2.81 12.49 18.80
CA THR A 148 2.80 13.84 18.24
C THR A 148 1.56 14.12 17.41
N ALA A 149 1.07 15.35 17.42
CA ALA A 149 -0.05 15.83 16.61
C ALA A 149 0.41 16.36 15.23
N PHE A 150 1.71 16.57 15.03
CA PHE A 150 2.24 17.06 13.77
C PHE A 150 2.31 15.93 12.74
N ARG A 151 1.34 15.88 11.85
CA ARG A 151 1.13 14.77 10.93
C ARG A 151 0.64 15.23 9.58
N VAL A 152 0.96 14.44 8.56
CA VAL A 152 0.43 14.56 7.20
C VAL A 152 -0.34 13.29 6.87
N TYR A 153 -1.56 13.44 6.40
CA TYR A 153 -2.48 12.35 6.10
C TYR A 153 -2.84 12.36 4.62
N HIS A 154 -2.86 11.19 4.02
CA HIS A 154 -3.55 10.99 2.76
C HIS A 154 -5.07 11.05 3.01
N PRO A 155 -5.89 11.64 2.11
CA PRO A 155 -7.35 11.74 2.27
C PRO A 155 -8.02 10.43 2.66
N ASP A 156 -7.54 9.33 2.16
CA ASP A 156 -8.08 8.00 2.39
C ASP A 156 -7.83 7.47 3.81
N VAL A 157 -6.70 7.83 4.38
CA VAL A 157 -6.45 7.58 5.80
C VAL A 157 -7.43 8.40 6.63
N VAL A 158 -7.72 9.63 6.22
CA VAL A 158 -8.72 10.48 6.85
C VAL A 158 -10.10 9.83 6.77
N GLU A 159 -10.53 9.34 5.61
CA GLU A 159 -11.81 8.61 5.46
C GLU A 159 -11.89 7.38 6.37
N VAL A 160 -10.81 6.59 6.45
CA VAL A 160 -10.75 5.42 7.35
C VAL A 160 -10.91 5.85 8.79
N LEU A 161 -10.17 6.87 9.22
CA LEU A 161 -10.21 7.35 10.61
C LEU A 161 -11.58 7.92 10.98
N LEU A 162 -12.30 8.53 10.04
CA LEU A 162 -13.67 9.03 10.26
C LEU A 162 -14.71 7.91 10.41
N ARG A 163 -14.44 6.72 9.88
CA ARG A 163 -15.33 5.54 10.00
C ARG A 163 -15.04 4.70 11.23
N GLU A 164 -13.85 4.84 11.80
CA GLU A 164 -13.41 4.06 12.96
C GLU A 164 -13.77 4.74 14.28
N THR A 165 -14.28 3.96 15.23
CA THR A 165 -14.45 4.42 16.60
C THR A 165 -13.18 4.12 17.38
N LEU A 166 -12.31 5.13 17.51
CA LEU A 166 -11.01 4.95 18.18
C LEU A 166 -11.19 4.83 19.69
N PRO A 167 -10.53 3.84 20.32
CA PRO A 167 -10.79 3.47 21.73
C PRO A 167 -10.02 4.33 22.74
N SER A 168 -9.74 5.59 22.45
CA SER A 168 -9.12 6.55 23.36
C SER A 168 -9.56 7.96 23.02
N GLN A 169 -9.69 8.80 24.05
CA GLN A 169 -10.14 10.20 23.93
C GLN A 169 -9.05 11.21 24.32
N THR A 170 -7.87 10.75 24.76
CA THR A 170 -6.75 11.57 25.22
C THR A 170 -5.46 11.27 24.47
N TYR A 171 -4.32 11.26 25.13
CA TYR A 171 -3.00 10.98 24.52
C TYR A 171 -2.92 9.63 23.77
N GLY A 172 -3.70 8.63 24.19
CA GLY A 172 -3.82 7.35 23.49
C GLY A 172 -4.46 7.43 22.13
N PHE A 173 -5.21 8.51 21.83
CA PHE A 173 -5.89 8.71 20.55
C PHE A 173 -4.93 8.71 19.37
N PHE A 174 -3.86 9.50 19.42
CA PHE A 174 -2.87 9.55 18.34
C PHE A 174 -2.16 8.21 18.13
N SER A 175 -1.90 7.50 19.23
CA SER A 175 -1.30 6.17 19.16
C SER A 175 -2.27 5.13 18.60
N ALA A 176 -3.57 5.23 18.92
CA ALA A 176 -4.61 4.40 18.33
C ALA A 176 -4.73 4.63 16.82
N MET A 177 -4.69 5.90 16.38
CA MET A 177 -4.70 6.25 14.95
C MET A 177 -3.55 5.54 14.21
N VAL A 178 -2.32 5.64 14.70
CA VAL A 178 -1.15 4.99 14.10
C VAL A 178 -1.37 3.47 13.98
N ALA A 179 -1.83 2.85 15.07
CA ALA A 179 -2.02 1.41 15.11
C ALA A 179 -3.13 0.94 14.15
N VAL A 180 -4.22 1.71 14.03
CA VAL A 180 -5.33 1.44 13.13
C VAL A 180 -4.91 1.66 11.68
N VAL A 181 -4.25 2.78 11.37
CA VAL A 181 -3.75 3.09 10.02
C VAL A 181 -2.82 1.98 9.51
N GLN A 182 -1.87 1.53 10.36
CA GLN A 182 -1.02 0.38 10.02
C GLN A 182 -1.80 -0.94 9.94
N ALA A 183 -2.82 -1.14 10.78
CA ALA A 183 -3.67 -2.33 10.71
C ALA A 183 -4.48 -2.36 9.42
N GLN A 184 -4.87 -1.20 8.90
CA GLN A 184 -5.52 -1.03 7.60
C GLN A 184 -4.54 -1.16 6.41
N GLY A 185 -3.24 -1.38 6.67
CA GLY A 185 -2.23 -1.63 5.65
C GLY A 185 -1.57 -0.38 5.07
N PHE A 186 -1.90 0.81 5.55
CA PHE A 186 -1.25 2.03 5.09
C PHE A 186 0.19 2.13 5.59
N GLN A 187 1.05 2.66 4.74
CA GLN A 187 2.42 2.99 5.12
C GLN A 187 2.43 4.17 6.07
N VAL A 188 3.21 4.04 7.16
CA VAL A 188 3.43 5.12 8.11
C VAL A 188 4.92 5.43 8.14
N ASP A 189 5.28 6.66 7.80
CA ASP A 189 6.66 7.16 7.77
C ASP A 189 6.89 8.22 8.83
N GLU A 190 8.16 8.44 9.17
CA GLU A 190 8.58 9.48 10.09
C GLU A 190 9.56 10.44 9.41
N VAL A 191 9.36 11.73 9.67
CA VAL A 191 10.25 12.83 9.28
C VAL A 191 10.77 13.48 10.56
N PRO A 192 12.07 13.74 10.69
CA PRO A 192 12.60 14.40 11.88
C PRO A 192 12.08 15.83 11.99
N ILE A 193 11.63 16.19 13.19
CA ILE A 193 11.24 17.58 13.51
C ILE A 193 11.99 18.12 14.72
N VAL A 194 12.03 19.44 14.80
CA VAL A 194 12.45 20.15 16.00
C VAL A 194 11.19 20.58 16.78
N PHE A 195 10.96 19.92 17.90
CA PHE A 195 9.83 20.22 18.77
C PHE A 195 10.26 21.26 19.81
N ARG A 196 9.74 22.47 19.70
CA ARG A 196 10.16 23.65 20.48
C ARG A 196 9.59 23.65 21.90
N PRO A 197 10.19 24.43 22.81
CA PRO A 197 9.53 24.79 24.05
C PRO A 197 8.23 25.56 23.78
N ARG A 198 7.22 25.37 24.62
CA ARG A 198 5.94 26.08 24.49
C ARG A 198 6.13 27.58 24.70
N HIS A 199 5.49 28.39 23.89
CA HIS A 199 5.57 29.86 24.01
C HIS A 199 4.85 30.40 25.24
N ALA A 200 3.74 29.78 25.67
CA ALA A 200 2.97 30.18 26.85
C ALA A 200 2.21 29.00 27.47
N GLY A 201 2.02 29.04 28.78
CA GLY A 201 1.24 28.07 29.55
C GLY A 201 2.03 26.80 29.95
N THR A 202 1.52 26.11 30.97
CA THR A 202 1.99 24.81 31.41
C THR A 202 0.84 23.82 31.32
N ALA A 203 1.02 22.75 30.55
CA ALA A 203 0.15 21.58 30.60
C ALA A 203 0.97 20.37 31.06
N PRO A 204 1.07 20.16 32.36
CA PRO A 204 1.74 18.97 32.91
C PRO A 204 0.95 17.72 32.50
N VAL A 205 1.63 16.69 32.07
CA VAL A 205 1.04 15.34 31.94
C VAL A 205 0.69 14.87 33.37
N THR A 206 -0.55 14.59 33.60
CA THR A 206 -1.02 14.18 34.94
C THR A 206 -0.92 12.66 35.13
N VAL A 207 -0.96 12.19 36.35
CA VAL A 207 -1.04 10.74 36.64
C VAL A 207 -2.35 10.15 36.08
N ALA A 208 -3.42 10.96 36.00
CA ALA A 208 -4.68 10.55 35.38
C ALA A 208 -4.51 10.28 33.87
N ASP A 209 -3.79 11.14 33.14
CA ASP A 209 -3.49 10.95 31.73
C ASP A 209 -2.68 9.67 31.48
N LEU A 210 -1.70 9.39 32.34
CA LEU A 210 -0.89 8.18 32.24
C LEU A 210 -1.71 6.91 32.51
N ARG A 211 -2.63 6.97 33.49
CA ARG A 211 -3.55 5.87 33.78
C ARG A 211 -4.52 5.63 32.65
N GLU A 212 -5.13 6.69 32.10
CA GLU A 212 -6.04 6.58 30.94
C GLU A 212 -5.30 6.00 29.75
N PHE A 213 -4.10 6.51 29.43
CA PHE A 213 -3.26 5.98 28.36
C PHE A 213 -2.97 4.48 28.57
N ALA A 214 -2.52 4.08 29.76
CA ALA A 214 -2.21 2.68 30.04
C ALA A 214 -3.45 1.78 29.95
N SER A 215 -4.60 2.25 30.42
CA SER A 215 -5.87 1.53 30.38
C SER A 215 -6.44 1.42 28.96
N SER A 216 -6.09 2.33 28.05
CA SER A 216 -6.51 2.30 26.65
C SER A 216 -5.76 1.26 25.82
N LEU A 217 -4.54 0.89 26.15
CA LEU A 217 -3.69 -0.03 25.38
C LEU A 217 -4.36 -1.40 25.09
N PRO A 218 -4.99 -2.09 26.07
CA PRO A 218 -5.68 -3.36 25.78
C PRO A 218 -6.88 -3.18 24.82
N SER A 219 -7.60 -2.07 24.88
CA SER A 219 -8.72 -1.81 23.97
C SER A 219 -8.24 -1.45 22.57
N ILE A 220 -7.16 -0.67 22.44
CA ILE A 220 -6.49 -0.40 21.17
C ILE A 220 -6.03 -1.74 20.55
N ARG A 221 -5.39 -2.61 21.32
CA ARG A 221 -4.97 -3.93 20.86
C ARG A 221 -6.14 -4.76 20.32
N ARG A 222 -7.24 -4.84 21.09
CA ARG A 222 -8.44 -5.58 20.67
C ARG A 222 -9.02 -5.03 19.36
N HIS A 223 -9.11 -3.71 19.25
CA HIS A 223 -9.60 -3.02 18.05
C HIS A 223 -8.70 -3.31 16.85
N VAL A 224 -7.38 -3.17 16.99
CA VAL A 224 -6.40 -3.50 15.94
C VAL A 224 -6.50 -4.98 15.52
N HIS A 225 -6.72 -5.90 16.46
CA HIS A 225 -6.93 -7.31 16.13
C HIS A 225 -8.24 -7.55 15.37
N ALA A 226 -9.32 -6.83 15.72
CA ALA A 226 -10.59 -6.89 14.99
C ALA A 226 -10.39 -6.39 13.55
N VAL A 227 -9.83 -5.20 13.38
CA VAL A 227 -9.50 -4.64 12.04
C VAL A 227 -8.68 -5.62 11.21
N ARG A 228 -7.61 -6.19 11.77
CA ARG A 228 -6.78 -7.19 11.07
C ARG A 228 -7.51 -8.48 10.76
N ARG A 229 -8.47 -8.89 11.56
CA ARG A 229 -9.30 -10.08 11.32
C ARG A 229 -10.28 -9.82 10.18
N ASP A 230 -10.96 -8.68 10.20
CA ASP A 230 -11.92 -8.31 9.17
C ASP A 230 -11.25 -8.14 7.80
N MET A 231 -10.04 -7.58 7.77
CA MET A 231 -9.21 -7.55 6.56
C MET A 231 -8.89 -8.94 6.00
N ARG A 232 -8.72 -9.95 6.86
CA ARG A 232 -8.42 -11.33 6.42
C ARG A 232 -9.64 -12.04 5.87
N HIS A 233 -10.84 -11.68 6.34
CA HIS A 233 -12.09 -12.31 5.89
C HIS A 233 -12.61 -11.72 4.58
N ASP A 234 -12.33 -10.45 4.32
CA ASP A 234 -12.82 -9.78 3.12
C ASP A 234 -11.74 -8.90 2.46
N GLN A 235 -10.70 -9.57 1.95
CA GLN A 235 -9.58 -8.91 1.28
C GLN A 235 -10.04 -8.13 0.04
N ALA A 236 -11.04 -8.62 -0.68
CA ALA A 236 -11.56 -7.97 -1.87
C ALA A 236 -12.29 -6.65 -1.53
N GLN A 237 -13.18 -6.65 -0.51
CA GLN A 237 -13.83 -5.42 -0.05
C GLN A 237 -12.84 -4.44 0.59
N TRP A 238 -11.83 -4.98 1.27
CA TRP A 238 -10.80 -4.14 1.86
C TRP A 238 -9.94 -3.46 0.79
N ALA A 239 -9.57 -4.17 -0.28
CA ALA A 239 -8.89 -3.59 -1.43
C ALA A 239 -9.72 -2.49 -2.13
N LEU A 240 -11.05 -2.62 -2.12
CA LEU A 240 -11.96 -1.57 -2.61
C LEU A 240 -11.96 -0.29 -1.74
N ARG A 241 -11.54 -0.39 -0.50
CA ARG A 241 -11.32 0.76 0.37
C ARG A 241 -9.96 1.43 0.12
N ASN A 242 -9.08 0.77 -0.66
CA ASN A 242 -7.84 1.36 -1.11
C ASN A 242 -8.11 2.31 -2.29
N PRO A 243 -7.81 3.58 -2.18
CA PRO A 243 -8.16 4.60 -3.17
C PRO A 243 -7.36 4.54 -4.45
N ARG A 244 -6.10 4.10 -4.37
CA ARG A 244 -5.32 3.82 -5.58
C ARG A 244 -6.04 2.80 -6.46
N LEU A 245 -6.60 1.75 -5.83
CA LEU A 245 -7.37 0.74 -6.53
C LEU A 245 -8.75 1.26 -6.97
N ARG A 246 -9.37 2.17 -6.19
CA ARG A 246 -10.60 2.88 -6.62
C ARG A 246 -10.34 3.81 -7.79
N ALA A 247 -9.28 4.61 -7.76
CA ALA A 247 -8.91 5.51 -8.84
C ALA A 247 -8.64 4.74 -10.14
N GLN A 248 -7.93 3.62 -10.07
CA GLN A 248 -7.74 2.73 -11.22
C GLN A 248 -9.08 2.20 -11.79
N ALA A 249 -10.04 1.89 -10.90
CA ALA A 249 -11.37 1.40 -11.31
C ALA A 249 -12.28 2.50 -11.90
N THR A 250 -12.05 3.78 -11.57
CA THR A 250 -12.93 4.89 -11.97
C THR A 250 -12.39 5.72 -13.14
N THR A 251 -11.08 5.82 -13.31
CA THR A 251 -10.49 6.71 -14.33
C THR A 251 -10.12 6.01 -15.62
N GLY A 252 -10.16 4.68 -15.68
CA GLY A 252 -9.67 3.93 -16.85
C GLY A 252 -8.18 4.17 -17.16
N ASN A 253 -7.51 4.98 -16.37
CA ASN A 253 -6.12 5.35 -16.56
C ASN A 253 -5.24 4.33 -15.83
N SER A 254 -4.55 3.51 -16.58
CA SER A 254 -3.75 2.39 -16.09
C SER A 254 -2.37 2.86 -15.64
N LEU A 255 -2.30 3.52 -14.48
CA LEU A 255 -1.01 3.79 -13.85
C LEU A 255 -0.70 2.69 -12.83
N PHE A 256 0.38 1.94 -13.07
CA PHE A 256 0.86 0.94 -12.12
C PHE A 256 1.67 1.63 -11.02
N GLY A 257 1.25 1.44 -9.75
CA GLY A 257 1.82 2.16 -8.61
C GLY A 257 3.12 1.58 -8.04
N ALA A 258 3.57 0.41 -8.49
CA ALA A 258 4.70 -0.34 -7.92
C ALA A 258 5.87 -0.52 -8.91
N THR A 259 6.21 0.53 -9.65
CA THR A 259 7.26 0.48 -10.67
C THR A 259 8.64 0.10 -10.13
N GLU A 260 9.00 0.54 -8.92
CA GLU A 260 10.27 0.17 -8.28
C GLU A 260 10.33 -1.31 -7.92
N GLU A 261 9.22 -1.86 -7.42
CA GLU A 261 9.09 -3.29 -7.12
C GLU A 261 9.17 -4.12 -8.39
N LEU A 262 8.53 -3.67 -9.47
CA LEU A 262 8.57 -4.32 -10.77
C LEU A 262 9.99 -4.37 -11.34
N ALA A 263 10.74 -3.27 -11.27
CA ALA A 263 12.14 -3.21 -11.66
C ALA A 263 13.01 -4.17 -10.82
N SER A 264 12.79 -4.19 -9.50
CA SER A 264 13.52 -5.09 -8.58
C SER A 264 13.20 -6.57 -8.83
N LEU A 265 11.96 -6.91 -9.16
CA LEU A 265 11.58 -8.29 -9.53
C LEU A 265 12.18 -8.70 -10.88
N ALA A 266 12.27 -7.78 -11.84
CA ALA A 266 12.89 -8.06 -13.14
C ALA A 266 14.38 -8.41 -13.03
N GLU A 267 15.05 -8.02 -11.94
CA GLU A 267 16.44 -8.37 -11.65
C GLU A 267 16.59 -9.74 -10.95
N ALA A 268 15.50 -10.35 -10.47
CA ALA A 268 15.50 -11.64 -9.79
C ALA A 268 15.53 -12.81 -10.80
N ASP A 269 16.62 -12.92 -11.53
CA ASP A 269 16.74 -13.83 -12.69
C ASP A 269 16.49 -15.29 -12.34
N ARG A 270 16.98 -15.77 -11.20
CA ARG A 270 16.80 -17.18 -10.78
C ARG A 270 15.36 -17.48 -10.41
N PHE A 271 14.68 -16.52 -9.78
CA PHE A 271 13.27 -16.68 -9.44
C PHE A 271 12.39 -16.69 -10.68
N LEU A 272 12.62 -15.77 -11.61
CA LEU A 272 11.92 -15.71 -12.88
C LEU A 272 12.18 -16.98 -13.72
N SER A 273 13.42 -17.47 -13.78
CA SER A 273 13.74 -18.74 -14.43
C SER A 273 13.03 -19.92 -13.78
N TRP A 274 12.90 -19.93 -12.45
CA TRP A 274 12.15 -20.98 -11.77
C TRP A 274 10.65 -20.94 -12.10
N ILE A 275 10.05 -19.76 -12.23
CA ILE A 275 8.67 -19.61 -12.71
C ILE A 275 8.54 -20.15 -14.12
N CYS A 276 9.39 -19.70 -15.05
CA CYS A 276 9.38 -20.17 -16.43
C CYS A 276 9.53 -21.69 -16.54
N ASP A 277 10.55 -22.26 -15.90
CA ASP A 277 10.79 -23.72 -15.88
C ASP A 277 9.61 -24.53 -15.32
N THR A 278 8.75 -23.86 -14.54
CA THR A 278 7.58 -24.49 -13.95
C THR A 278 6.39 -24.49 -14.90
N ILE A 279 6.18 -23.42 -15.66
CA ILE A 279 5.02 -23.27 -16.55
C ILE A 279 5.31 -23.75 -17.98
N GLU A 280 6.53 -23.57 -18.47
CA GLU A 280 6.96 -23.85 -19.85
C GLU A 280 6.55 -25.26 -20.35
N PRO A 281 6.69 -26.36 -19.55
CA PRO A 281 6.29 -27.69 -20.02
C PRO A 281 4.81 -27.83 -20.40
N HIS A 282 3.98 -26.88 -20.04
CA HIS A 282 2.55 -26.84 -20.32
C HIS A 282 2.16 -25.89 -21.44
N LEU A 283 3.11 -25.09 -21.96
CA LEU A 283 2.85 -24.07 -22.97
C LEU A 283 2.94 -24.64 -24.38
N GLY A 284 2.13 -24.10 -25.28
CA GLY A 284 2.24 -24.32 -26.71
C GLY A 284 3.16 -23.30 -27.36
N HIS A 285 3.19 -23.27 -28.69
CA HIS A 285 4.14 -22.43 -29.44
C HIS A 285 3.78 -20.93 -29.36
N ARG A 286 2.50 -20.58 -29.58
CA ARG A 286 2.03 -19.20 -29.55
C ARG A 286 1.52 -18.86 -28.15
N VAL A 287 2.23 -17.97 -27.47
CA VAL A 287 1.98 -17.59 -26.08
C VAL A 287 1.54 -16.14 -25.99
N LEU A 288 0.43 -15.88 -25.30
CA LEU A 288 0.04 -14.55 -24.86
C LEU A 288 0.45 -14.37 -23.40
N GLU A 289 1.30 -13.40 -23.10
CA GLU A 289 1.53 -12.93 -21.73
C GLU A 289 0.68 -11.70 -21.47
N VAL A 290 -0.18 -11.78 -20.43
CA VAL A 290 -1.05 -10.68 -19.99
C VAL A 290 -0.42 -9.99 -18.79
N GLY A 291 -0.29 -8.65 -18.87
CA GLY A 291 0.35 -7.84 -17.84
C GLY A 291 1.86 -8.10 -17.77
N ALA A 292 2.51 -7.99 -18.92
CA ALA A 292 3.92 -8.36 -19.09
C ALA A 292 4.90 -7.50 -18.25
N GLY A 293 4.44 -6.40 -17.68
CA GLY A 293 5.27 -5.49 -16.94
C GLY A 293 6.41 -4.96 -17.80
N VAL A 294 7.65 -5.16 -17.36
CA VAL A 294 8.85 -4.76 -18.13
C VAL A 294 9.38 -5.86 -19.07
N GLY A 295 8.60 -6.94 -19.29
CA GLY A 295 8.90 -7.99 -20.28
C GLY A 295 9.86 -9.08 -19.82
N ALA A 296 10.07 -9.24 -18.51
CA ALA A 296 11.07 -10.19 -17.99
C ALA A 296 10.71 -11.66 -18.28
N ILE A 297 9.45 -12.04 -18.18
CA ILE A 297 8.95 -13.38 -18.52
C ILE A 297 8.84 -13.54 -20.04
N ALA A 298 8.25 -12.56 -20.75
CA ALA A 298 8.14 -12.58 -22.20
C ALA A 298 9.49 -12.85 -22.89
N THR A 299 10.55 -12.14 -22.45
CA THR A 299 11.90 -12.32 -22.96
C THR A 299 12.42 -13.74 -22.76
N LYS A 300 12.16 -14.34 -21.58
CA LYS A 300 12.59 -15.72 -21.29
C LYS A 300 11.84 -16.75 -22.14
N LEU A 301 10.53 -16.57 -22.31
CA LEU A 301 9.71 -17.45 -23.15
C LEU A 301 10.09 -17.35 -24.63
N ALA A 302 10.35 -16.13 -25.13
CA ALA A 302 10.85 -15.93 -26.49
C ALA A 302 12.24 -16.59 -26.71
N ALA A 303 13.15 -16.45 -25.72
CA ALA A 303 14.44 -17.12 -25.74
C ALA A 303 14.33 -18.66 -25.68
N ALA A 304 13.27 -19.21 -25.10
CA ALA A 304 12.95 -20.64 -25.10
C ALA A 304 12.34 -21.14 -26.43
N GLY A 305 12.09 -20.24 -27.40
CA GLY A 305 11.60 -20.58 -28.74
C GLY A 305 10.09 -20.46 -28.94
N HIS A 306 9.39 -19.81 -27.99
CA HIS A 306 7.98 -19.47 -28.16
C HIS A 306 7.80 -18.22 -29.01
N GLU A 307 6.70 -18.16 -29.75
CA GLU A 307 6.19 -16.92 -30.36
C GLU A 307 5.32 -16.20 -29.31
N VAL A 308 5.84 -15.11 -28.78
CA VAL A 308 5.23 -14.42 -27.63
C VAL A 308 4.58 -13.11 -28.07
N THR A 309 3.33 -12.94 -27.70
CA THR A 309 2.66 -11.63 -27.68
C THR A 309 2.54 -11.20 -26.22
N ALA A 310 3.13 -10.05 -25.87
CA ALA A 310 3.11 -9.51 -24.52
C ALA A 310 2.26 -8.24 -24.46
N ILE A 311 1.25 -8.22 -23.61
CA ILE A 311 0.38 -7.04 -23.44
C ILE A 311 0.54 -6.43 -22.05
N GLU A 312 0.60 -5.08 -22.04
CA GLU A 312 0.71 -4.29 -20.80
C GLU A 312 -0.09 -3.00 -20.94
N PRO A 313 -1.19 -2.81 -20.20
CA PRO A 313 -2.02 -1.63 -20.36
C PRO A 313 -1.46 -0.37 -19.66
N ALA A 314 -0.50 -0.50 -18.73
CA ALA A 314 -0.06 0.61 -17.89
C ALA A 314 0.81 1.61 -18.64
N ASP A 315 0.35 2.87 -18.75
CA ASP A 315 1.02 3.96 -19.47
C ASP A 315 2.45 4.25 -18.96
N ASN A 316 2.69 4.05 -17.68
CA ASN A 316 3.99 4.28 -17.05
C ASN A 316 4.93 3.08 -17.10
N VAL A 317 4.48 1.92 -17.56
CA VAL A 317 5.26 0.67 -17.64
C VAL A 317 5.54 0.28 -19.08
N PHE A 318 4.58 0.45 -19.98
CA PHE A 318 4.66 0.03 -21.38
C PHE A 318 5.90 0.59 -22.13
N PRO A 319 6.32 1.86 -21.97
CA PRO A 319 7.53 2.35 -22.64
C PRO A 319 8.80 1.57 -22.28
N GLU A 320 8.89 1.08 -21.04
CA GLU A 320 10.03 0.26 -20.61
C GLU A 320 9.95 -1.16 -21.17
N LEU A 321 8.74 -1.73 -21.26
CA LEU A 321 8.50 -3.00 -21.96
C LEU A 321 8.97 -2.90 -23.42
N GLU A 322 8.48 -1.92 -24.16
CA GLU A 322 8.83 -1.70 -25.56
C GLU A 322 10.35 -1.53 -25.75
N ARG A 323 10.99 -0.71 -24.90
CA ARG A 323 12.43 -0.49 -24.93
C ARG A 323 13.24 -1.76 -24.70
N ARG A 324 12.85 -2.60 -23.73
CA ARG A 324 13.58 -3.82 -23.36
C ARG A 324 13.41 -4.94 -24.37
N THR A 325 12.28 -4.97 -25.04
CA THR A 325 11.92 -6.06 -25.97
C THR A 325 12.17 -5.71 -27.44
N SER A 326 12.54 -4.45 -27.74
CA SER A 326 12.81 -3.97 -29.08
C SER A 326 13.86 -4.83 -29.78
N GLY A 327 13.51 -5.33 -30.95
CA GLY A 327 14.39 -6.14 -31.80
C GLY A 327 14.59 -7.59 -31.35
N LEU A 328 13.93 -8.06 -30.30
CA LEU A 328 13.96 -9.47 -29.91
C LEU A 328 13.13 -10.32 -30.87
N PRO A 329 13.71 -11.38 -31.50
CA PRO A 329 12.96 -12.23 -32.39
C PRO A 329 11.87 -13.03 -31.66
N GLY A 330 10.73 -13.23 -32.33
CA GLY A 330 9.60 -14.00 -31.74
C GLY A 330 8.82 -13.30 -30.62
N LEU A 331 9.05 -12.00 -30.41
CA LEU A 331 8.36 -11.23 -29.37
C LEU A 331 7.72 -9.97 -29.95
N THR A 332 6.42 -9.83 -29.74
CA THR A 332 5.63 -8.64 -30.06
C THR A 332 5.00 -8.06 -28.81
N VAL A 333 4.85 -6.73 -28.75
CA VAL A 333 4.25 -6.05 -27.60
C VAL A 333 3.09 -5.16 -28.06
N ASP A 334 2.05 -5.05 -27.22
CA ASP A 334 0.92 -4.16 -27.48
C ASP A 334 0.42 -3.53 -26.16
N GLN A 335 0.06 -2.25 -26.23
CA GLN A 335 -0.45 -1.50 -25.07
C GLN A 335 -1.98 -1.62 -25.02
N VAL A 336 -2.46 -2.75 -24.56
CA VAL A 336 -3.88 -3.07 -24.46
C VAL A 336 -4.18 -3.94 -23.25
N THR A 337 -5.43 -3.95 -22.83
CA THR A 337 -5.97 -4.97 -21.91
C THR A 337 -6.32 -6.25 -22.67
N SER A 338 -6.51 -7.36 -21.94
CA SER A 338 -6.97 -8.64 -22.52
C SER A 338 -8.32 -8.51 -23.24
N ASN A 339 -9.26 -7.72 -22.69
CA ASN A 339 -10.57 -7.46 -23.29
C ASN A 339 -10.45 -6.65 -24.60
N GLU A 340 -9.60 -5.64 -24.63
CA GLU A 340 -9.32 -4.87 -25.84
C GLU A 340 -8.68 -5.74 -26.91
N LEU A 341 -7.69 -6.57 -26.54
CA LEU A 341 -7.10 -7.51 -27.47
C LEU A 341 -8.17 -8.46 -28.03
N LEU A 342 -9.01 -9.05 -27.17
CA LEU A 342 -10.08 -9.95 -27.61
C LEU A 342 -11.02 -9.29 -28.61
N SER A 343 -11.34 -7.99 -28.43
CA SER A 343 -12.18 -7.23 -29.34
C SER A 343 -11.53 -6.91 -30.69
N ARG A 344 -10.17 -6.86 -30.73
CA ARG A 344 -9.41 -6.47 -31.92
C ARG A 344 -8.90 -7.66 -32.75
N THR A 345 -8.80 -8.85 -32.15
CA THR A 345 -8.22 -10.01 -32.82
C THR A 345 -9.15 -11.21 -32.89
N THR A 346 -9.13 -11.88 -34.05
CA THR A 346 -9.71 -13.23 -34.21
C THR A 346 -8.70 -14.34 -33.96
N SER A 347 -7.43 -14.01 -33.88
CA SER A 347 -6.35 -14.96 -33.57
C SER A 347 -6.51 -15.53 -32.17
N ARG A 348 -6.12 -16.80 -32.01
CA ARG A 348 -6.11 -17.48 -30.73
C ARG A 348 -4.71 -17.98 -30.44
N PHE A 349 -4.38 -18.04 -29.15
CA PHE A 349 -3.09 -18.47 -28.66
C PHE A 349 -3.15 -19.95 -28.23
N ASP A 350 -2.03 -20.63 -28.28
CA ASP A 350 -1.94 -21.99 -27.74
C ASP A 350 -1.91 -21.95 -26.22
N SER A 351 -1.37 -20.85 -25.67
CA SER A 351 -1.33 -20.61 -24.22
C SER A 351 -1.51 -19.14 -23.87
N VAL A 352 -2.14 -18.89 -22.71
CA VAL A 352 -2.22 -17.58 -22.06
C VAL A 352 -1.54 -17.66 -20.69
N VAL A 353 -0.69 -16.69 -20.37
CA VAL A 353 0.16 -16.68 -19.17
C VAL A 353 -0.13 -15.45 -18.33
N TYR A 354 -0.33 -15.64 -17.03
CA TYR A 354 -0.46 -14.60 -16.02
C TYR A 354 0.61 -14.81 -14.95
N VAL A 355 1.55 -13.89 -14.81
CA VAL A 355 2.58 -13.93 -13.76
C VAL A 355 2.47 -12.69 -12.89
N SER A 356 1.94 -12.84 -11.68
CA SER A 356 1.69 -11.75 -10.73
C SER A 356 0.80 -10.64 -11.29
N VAL A 357 -0.33 -11.02 -11.87
CA VAL A 357 -1.31 -10.12 -12.52
C VAL A 357 -2.70 -10.25 -11.92
N LEU A 358 -3.22 -11.46 -11.72
CA LEU A 358 -4.63 -11.66 -11.30
C LEU A 358 -4.93 -11.08 -9.92
N GLU A 359 -3.94 -10.93 -9.07
CA GLU A 359 -4.05 -10.24 -7.78
C GLU A 359 -4.36 -8.75 -7.92
N HIS A 360 -4.00 -8.13 -9.05
CA HIS A 360 -4.26 -6.73 -9.38
C HIS A 360 -5.62 -6.52 -10.07
N ILE A 361 -6.29 -7.58 -10.46
CA ILE A 361 -7.57 -7.51 -11.19
C ILE A 361 -8.73 -7.77 -10.23
N ARG A 362 -9.66 -6.78 -10.14
CA ARG A 362 -10.81 -6.86 -9.24
C ARG A 362 -11.70 -8.05 -9.55
N ASP A 363 -12.15 -8.17 -10.81
CA ASP A 363 -12.93 -9.30 -11.29
C ASP A 363 -12.04 -10.30 -12.03
N HIS A 364 -11.30 -11.07 -11.25
CA HIS A 364 -10.37 -12.06 -11.77
C HIS A 364 -11.06 -13.22 -12.48
N VAL A 365 -12.34 -13.45 -12.20
CA VAL A 365 -13.13 -14.50 -12.89
C VAL A 365 -13.52 -14.02 -14.29
N ALA A 366 -13.95 -12.76 -14.45
CA ALA A 366 -14.19 -12.18 -15.77
C ALA A 366 -12.91 -12.18 -16.62
N GLU A 367 -11.78 -11.81 -16.03
CA GLU A 367 -10.48 -11.85 -16.71
C GLU A 367 -10.11 -13.26 -17.18
N LEU A 368 -10.29 -14.28 -16.34
CA LEU A 368 -10.05 -15.68 -16.73
C LEU A 368 -11.03 -16.16 -17.81
N ARG A 369 -12.27 -15.66 -17.88
CA ARG A 369 -13.18 -15.91 -19.02
C ARG A 369 -12.65 -15.32 -20.31
N THR A 370 -12.12 -14.10 -20.26
CA THR A 370 -11.45 -13.47 -21.40
C THR A 370 -10.25 -14.32 -21.86
N ALA A 371 -9.44 -14.82 -20.93
CA ALA A 371 -8.34 -15.73 -21.25
C ALA A 371 -8.84 -17.04 -21.89
N ALA A 372 -9.95 -17.61 -21.41
CA ALA A 372 -10.55 -18.79 -22.00
C ALA A 372 -11.01 -18.55 -23.45
N GLU A 373 -11.41 -17.33 -23.80
CA GLU A 373 -11.77 -16.98 -25.18
C GLU A 373 -10.55 -16.72 -26.06
N LEU A 374 -9.45 -16.20 -25.51
CA LEU A 374 -8.21 -15.94 -26.22
C LEU A 374 -7.39 -17.19 -26.51
N VAL A 375 -7.53 -18.24 -25.71
CA VAL A 375 -6.81 -19.50 -25.90
C VAL A 375 -7.60 -20.45 -26.80
N VAL A 376 -6.92 -21.28 -27.60
CA VAL A 376 -7.56 -22.30 -28.44
C VAL A 376 -8.28 -23.39 -27.60
N PRO A 377 -9.33 -24.06 -28.10
CA PRO A 377 -9.88 -25.23 -27.43
C PRO A 377 -8.79 -26.29 -27.17
N GLY A 378 -8.70 -26.79 -25.95
CA GLY A 378 -7.62 -27.68 -25.49
C GLY A 378 -6.32 -26.98 -25.12
N GLY A 379 -6.20 -25.68 -25.37
CA GLY A 379 -5.04 -24.87 -25.01
C GLY A 379 -4.96 -24.55 -23.52
N THR A 380 -3.87 -23.96 -23.11
CA THR A 380 -3.47 -23.82 -21.70
C THR A 380 -3.59 -22.38 -21.20
N VAL A 381 -4.06 -22.23 -19.96
CA VAL A 381 -3.92 -20.98 -19.18
C VAL A 381 -3.01 -21.27 -17.99
N ALA A 382 -1.84 -20.65 -17.96
CA ALA A 382 -0.85 -20.77 -16.88
C ALA A 382 -0.90 -19.54 -15.99
N ILE A 383 -0.95 -19.77 -14.69
CA ILE A 383 -1.17 -18.72 -13.69
C ILE A 383 -0.13 -18.83 -12.58
N PHE A 384 0.53 -17.73 -12.26
CA PHE A 384 1.39 -17.60 -11.09
C PHE A 384 0.91 -16.40 -10.26
N VAL A 385 0.56 -16.65 -9.00
CA VAL A 385 -0.01 -15.63 -8.10
C VAL A 385 0.53 -15.75 -6.67
N PRO A 386 0.55 -14.66 -5.89
CA PRO A 386 0.91 -14.70 -4.48
C PRO A 386 -0.10 -15.56 -3.70
N ALA A 387 0.45 -16.44 -2.86
CA ALA A 387 -0.33 -17.37 -2.07
C ALA A 387 -0.43 -16.97 -0.59
N MET A 388 -1.18 -17.78 0.16
CA MET A 388 -1.42 -17.64 1.60
C MET A 388 -2.05 -16.29 1.96
N PRO A 389 -3.40 -16.18 1.98
CA PRO A 389 -4.12 -14.97 2.41
C PRO A 389 -3.64 -14.40 3.74
N SER A 390 -3.17 -15.27 4.65
CA SER A 390 -2.58 -14.86 5.95
C SER A 390 -1.29 -14.06 5.84
N LEU A 391 -0.60 -14.11 4.70
CA LEU A 391 0.61 -13.32 4.42
C LEU A 391 0.31 -11.93 3.85
N TYR A 392 -0.95 -11.61 3.53
CA TYR A 392 -1.30 -10.28 3.04
C TYR A 392 -0.77 -9.20 3.99
N GLY A 393 0.02 -8.28 3.48
CA GLY A 393 0.75 -7.30 4.28
C GLY A 393 0.95 -5.97 3.56
N SER A 394 1.87 -5.15 4.10
CA SER A 394 2.16 -3.81 3.61
C SER A 394 2.61 -3.77 2.15
N LEU A 395 3.37 -4.77 1.70
CA LEU A 395 3.80 -4.86 0.31
C LEU A 395 2.63 -5.11 -0.64
N ASP A 396 1.76 -6.08 -0.31
CA ASP A 396 0.57 -6.36 -1.13
C ASP A 396 -0.32 -5.15 -1.28
N PHE A 397 -0.50 -4.42 -0.18
CA PHE A 397 -1.28 -3.18 -0.17
C PHE A 397 -0.64 -2.10 -1.06
N LYS A 398 0.66 -1.86 -0.91
CA LYS A 398 1.40 -0.86 -1.70
C LYS A 398 1.37 -1.21 -3.19
N SER A 399 1.53 -2.50 -3.52
CA SER A 399 1.48 -2.99 -4.90
C SER A 399 0.06 -3.01 -5.48
N GLY A 400 -0.97 -2.73 -4.70
CA GLY A 400 -2.35 -2.68 -5.17
C GLY A 400 -3.01 -4.05 -5.36
N HIS A 401 -2.58 -5.06 -4.59
CA HIS A 401 -3.21 -6.37 -4.65
C HIS A 401 -4.62 -6.35 -4.06
N TYR A 402 -5.60 -6.84 -4.80
CA TYR A 402 -6.94 -7.11 -4.27
C TYR A 402 -6.95 -8.31 -3.33
N ARG A 403 -6.07 -9.30 -3.56
CA ARG A 403 -6.04 -10.55 -2.81
C ARG A 403 -4.74 -11.32 -2.92
N ARG A 404 -4.55 -12.26 -2.00
CA ARG A 404 -3.70 -13.43 -2.15
C ARG A 404 -4.56 -14.66 -2.28
N TYR A 405 -4.06 -15.69 -2.90
CA TYR A 405 -4.81 -16.88 -3.22
C TYR A 405 -4.50 -18.03 -2.25
N ASP A 406 -5.48 -18.86 -1.99
CA ASP A 406 -5.30 -20.25 -1.61
C ASP A 406 -5.74 -21.17 -2.74
N ARG A 407 -5.51 -22.48 -2.58
CA ARG A 407 -5.89 -23.45 -3.63
C ARG A 407 -7.38 -23.42 -3.93
N ALA A 408 -8.23 -23.31 -2.91
CA ALA A 408 -9.67 -23.35 -3.07
C ALA A 408 -10.18 -22.15 -3.87
N LEU A 409 -9.73 -20.94 -3.52
CA LEU A 409 -10.10 -19.71 -4.21
C LEU A 409 -9.65 -19.73 -5.68
N LEU A 410 -8.38 -20.10 -5.95
CA LEU A 410 -7.87 -20.12 -7.32
C LEU A 410 -8.56 -21.19 -8.16
N THR A 411 -8.75 -22.40 -7.62
CA THR A 411 -9.49 -23.48 -8.29
C THR A 411 -10.93 -23.09 -8.59
N SER A 412 -11.63 -22.46 -7.63
CA SER A 412 -13.00 -21.98 -7.84
C SER A 412 -13.08 -20.91 -8.93
N ALA A 413 -12.12 -19.97 -8.97
CA ALA A 413 -12.05 -18.96 -10.00
C ALA A 413 -11.84 -19.56 -11.41
N ILE A 414 -10.93 -20.52 -11.54
CA ILE A 414 -10.66 -21.24 -12.78
C ILE A 414 -11.94 -21.96 -13.29
N ILE A 415 -12.60 -22.72 -12.42
CA ILE A 415 -13.84 -23.44 -12.77
C ILE A 415 -14.96 -22.45 -13.13
N SER A 416 -15.13 -21.37 -12.36
CA SER A 416 -16.15 -20.34 -12.63
C SER A 416 -15.91 -19.58 -13.93
N ALA A 417 -14.69 -19.61 -14.44
CA ALA A 417 -14.32 -19.06 -15.75
C ALA A 417 -14.55 -20.03 -16.92
N GLY A 418 -14.99 -21.27 -16.64
CA GLY A 418 -15.19 -22.30 -17.66
C GLY A 418 -13.91 -23.00 -18.11
N LEU A 419 -12.88 -22.99 -17.27
CA LEU A 419 -11.60 -23.67 -17.49
C LEU A 419 -11.50 -24.91 -16.60
N ASP A 420 -10.84 -25.94 -17.06
CA ASP A 420 -10.56 -27.18 -16.32
C ASP A 420 -9.22 -27.05 -15.57
N PRO A 421 -9.18 -27.07 -14.24
CA PRO A 421 -7.93 -27.04 -13.50
C PRO A 421 -7.18 -28.38 -13.67
N VAL A 422 -5.97 -28.32 -14.24
CA VAL A 422 -5.09 -29.49 -14.43
C VAL A 422 -4.17 -29.65 -13.24
N GLU A 423 -3.59 -28.55 -12.77
CA GLU A 423 -2.70 -28.50 -11.63
C GLU A 423 -2.88 -27.21 -10.85
N VAL A 424 -2.92 -27.28 -9.52
CA VAL A 424 -2.83 -26.12 -8.61
C VAL A 424 -1.92 -26.52 -7.46
N ARG A 425 -0.73 -25.89 -7.38
CA ARG A 425 0.28 -26.23 -6.38
C ARG A 425 0.94 -25.02 -5.78
N TYR A 426 1.36 -25.14 -4.53
CA TYR A 426 2.21 -24.16 -3.89
C TYR A 426 3.64 -24.20 -4.42
N MET A 427 4.30 -23.06 -4.36
CA MET A 427 5.68 -22.85 -4.76
C MET A 427 6.35 -21.88 -3.79
N ASP A 428 7.66 -22.05 -3.57
CA ASP A 428 8.49 -21.21 -2.73
C ASP A 428 8.12 -21.30 -1.23
N LEU A 429 8.23 -22.52 -0.71
CA LEU A 429 7.95 -22.81 0.70
C LEU A 429 8.90 -22.08 1.65
N LEU A 430 10.20 -22.10 1.37
CA LEU A 430 11.18 -21.45 2.25
C LEU A 430 11.11 -19.92 2.18
N GLY A 431 10.56 -19.36 1.12
CA GLY A 431 10.27 -17.93 1.00
C GLY A 431 9.17 -17.43 1.92
N VAL A 432 8.35 -18.32 2.49
CA VAL A 432 7.27 -17.95 3.44
C VAL A 432 7.84 -17.24 4.67
N VAL A 433 8.90 -17.78 5.28
CA VAL A 433 9.46 -17.26 6.54
C VAL A 433 10.08 -15.87 6.36
N PRO A 434 11.00 -15.65 5.41
CA PRO A 434 11.53 -14.30 5.16
C PRO A 434 10.44 -13.29 4.81
N TYR A 435 9.48 -13.69 3.97
CA TYR A 435 8.35 -12.82 3.62
C TYR A 435 7.52 -12.43 4.85
N PHE A 436 7.15 -13.41 5.68
CA PHE A 436 6.41 -13.16 6.91
C PHE A 436 7.16 -12.21 7.85
N VAL A 437 8.46 -12.44 8.06
CA VAL A 437 9.28 -11.59 8.94
C VAL A 437 9.38 -10.17 8.39
N MET A 438 9.74 -10.01 7.11
CA MET A 438 9.99 -8.68 6.53
C MET A 438 8.69 -7.88 6.35
N TYR A 439 7.69 -8.45 5.70
CA TYR A 439 6.52 -7.68 5.26
C TYR A 439 5.33 -7.77 6.21
N ARG A 440 5.26 -8.83 7.03
CA ARG A 440 4.18 -9.01 7.99
C ARG A 440 4.57 -8.61 9.41
N MET A 441 5.81 -8.91 9.83
CA MET A 441 6.29 -8.58 11.17
C MET A 441 6.99 -7.22 11.24
N LEU A 442 7.87 -6.90 10.31
CA LEU A 442 8.65 -5.67 10.30
C LEU A 442 7.97 -4.55 9.51
N SER A 443 6.87 -4.86 8.78
CA SER A 443 6.12 -3.90 7.93
C SER A 443 7.04 -3.13 6.96
N VAL A 444 8.07 -3.80 6.44
CA VAL A 444 8.91 -3.22 5.39
C VAL A 444 8.04 -3.05 4.16
N SER A 445 7.96 -1.86 3.61
CA SER A 445 7.09 -1.54 2.47
C SER A 445 7.84 -1.45 1.14
N THR A 446 9.16 -1.65 1.15
CA THR A 446 10.00 -1.58 -0.04
C THR A 446 10.90 -2.80 -0.16
N LEU A 447 11.05 -3.31 -1.38
CA LEU A 447 12.10 -4.25 -1.74
C LEU A 447 13.41 -3.47 -1.85
N GLY A 448 14.22 -3.46 -0.77
CA GLY A 448 15.58 -2.92 -0.89
C GLY A 448 16.43 -3.82 -1.80
N GLY A 449 17.17 -3.24 -2.76
CA GLY A 449 17.94 -4.01 -3.75
C GLY A 449 18.88 -5.08 -3.16
N GLY A 450 19.41 -4.87 -1.96
CA GLY A 450 20.22 -5.87 -1.26
C GLY A 450 19.43 -7.09 -0.77
N SER A 451 18.19 -6.90 -0.32
CA SER A 451 17.33 -8.00 0.17
C SER A 451 16.79 -8.84 -0.98
N SER A 452 16.47 -8.23 -2.11
CA SER A 452 16.02 -8.91 -3.33
C SER A 452 17.13 -9.77 -3.92
N ALA A 453 18.35 -9.21 -4.02
CA ALA A 453 19.51 -9.94 -4.51
C ALA A 453 19.91 -11.13 -3.60
N PHE A 454 19.84 -10.96 -2.28
CA PHE A 454 20.06 -12.06 -1.33
C PHE A 454 19.01 -13.16 -1.49
N TYR A 455 17.75 -12.77 -1.60
CA TYR A 455 16.67 -13.72 -1.81
C TYR A 455 16.86 -14.53 -3.09
N ASP A 456 17.13 -13.87 -4.22
CA ASP A 456 17.36 -14.53 -5.50
C ASP A 456 18.58 -15.43 -5.51
N ARG A 457 19.70 -14.99 -4.89
CA ARG A 457 20.96 -15.72 -4.92
C ARG A 457 21.03 -16.88 -3.93
N VAL A 458 20.35 -16.80 -2.80
CA VAL A 458 20.47 -17.75 -1.68
C VAL A 458 19.17 -18.51 -1.44
N ILE A 459 18.06 -17.80 -1.20
CA ILE A 459 16.80 -18.45 -0.80
C ILE A 459 16.19 -19.23 -1.96
N VAL A 460 16.12 -18.65 -3.14
CA VAL A 460 15.51 -19.29 -4.33
C VAL A 460 16.17 -20.63 -4.69
N PRO A 461 17.52 -20.74 -4.83
CA PRO A 461 18.15 -22.02 -5.15
C PRO A 461 17.94 -23.10 -4.06
N VAL A 462 17.98 -22.67 -2.79
CA VAL A 462 17.75 -23.60 -1.67
C VAL A 462 16.30 -24.06 -1.64
N SER A 463 15.34 -23.14 -1.79
CA SER A 463 13.89 -23.45 -1.85
C SER A 463 13.61 -24.41 -3.01
N ARG A 464 14.11 -24.11 -4.19
CA ARG A 464 13.94 -24.93 -5.40
C ARG A 464 14.52 -26.35 -5.23
N ARG A 465 15.73 -26.47 -4.65
CA ARG A 465 16.32 -27.77 -4.38
C ARG A 465 15.55 -28.56 -3.32
N PHE A 466 15.09 -27.87 -2.28
CA PHE A 466 14.29 -28.48 -1.23
C PHE A 466 12.97 -29.01 -1.78
N GLU A 467 12.26 -28.24 -2.59
CA GLU A 467 11.00 -28.64 -3.21
C GLU A 467 11.13 -29.81 -4.18
N ARG A 468 12.27 -29.93 -4.89
CA ARG A 468 12.57 -31.11 -5.70
C ARG A 468 12.70 -32.37 -4.85
N PHE A 469 13.20 -32.25 -3.61
CA PHE A 469 13.35 -33.37 -2.71
C PHE A 469 12.03 -33.73 -2.01
N VAL A 470 11.28 -32.75 -1.54
CA VAL A 470 10.03 -32.95 -0.80
C VAL A 470 8.84 -33.24 -1.74
N GLY A 471 8.96 -32.88 -3.01
CA GLY A 471 7.88 -32.96 -3.99
C GLY A 471 6.94 -31.73 -3.90
N ARG A 472 5.62 -31.96 -3.88
CA ARG A 472 4.62 -30.90 -3.87
C ARG A 472 4.38 -30.37 -2.45
N PRO A 473 4.85 -29.16 -2.09
CA PRO A 473 4.65 -28.64 -0.74
C PRO A 473 3.17 -28.37 -0.47
N GLY A 474 2.76 -28.54 0.79
CA GLY A 474 1.41 -28.23 1.26
C GLY A 474 1.15 -26.74 1.48
N ALA A 475 2.21 -25.92 1.47
CA ALA A 475 2.19 -24.46 1.63
C ALA A 475 3.33 -23.84 0.82
N GLY A 476 3.23 -22.55 0.50
CA GLY A 476 4.27 -21.79 -0.21
C GLY A 476 3.86 -20.33 -0.38
N LYS A 477 4.83 -19.48 -0.60
CA LYS A 477 4.60 -18.03 -0.76
C LYS A 477 3.78 -17.71 -2.01
N ASN A 478 3.82 -18.60 -3.02
CA ASN A 478 3.14 -18.42 -4.28
C ASN A 478 2.34 -19.70 -4.65
N LEU A 479 1.38 -19.54 -5.56
CA LEU A 479 0.65 -20.62 -6.22
C LEU A 479 0.94 -20.58 -7.71
N VAL A 480 1.14 -21.77 -8.27
CA VAL A 480 1.13 -22.00 -9.71
C VAL A 480 -0.12 -22.80 -10.04
N ALA A 481 -0.85 -22.38 -11.06
CA ALA A 481 -1.94 -23.17 -11.62
C ALA A 481 -1.77 -23.32 -13.13
N VAL A 482 -2.15 -24.49 -13.60
CA VAL A 482 -2.30 -24.79 -15.01
C VAL A 482 -3.75 -25.20 -15.22
N ALA A 483 -4.42 -24.55 -16.13
CA ALA A 483 -5.79 -24.85 -16.52
C ALA A 483 -5.90 -25.06 -18.02
N ARG A 484 -6.89 -25.80 -18.48
CA ARG A 484 -7.17 -26.02 -19.89
C ARG A 484 -8.52 -25.49 -20.30
N ARG A 485 -8.60 -24.94 -21.48
CA ARG A 485 -9.89 -24.69 -22.13
C ARG A 485 -10.47 -26.03 -22.57
N PRO A 486 -11.70 -26.38 -22.16
CA PRO A 486 -12.35 -27.60 -22.61
C PRO A 486 -12.38 -27.71 -24.14
N LEU A 487 -12.15 -28.90 -24.68
CA LEU A 487 -12.53 -29.20 -26.07
C LEU A 487 -14.06 -29.08 -26.10
N ARG A 488 -14.63 -28.25 -26.97
CA ARG A 488 -16.09 -28.12 -27.05
C ARG A 488 -16.70 -29.51 -27.07
N SER A 489 -17.48 -29.85 -26.05
CA SER A 489 -18.43 -30.93 -26.16
C SER A 489 -19.38 -30.55 -27.30
N SER A 490 -19.52 -31.39 -28.31
CA SER A 490 -20.61 -31.30 -29.27
C SER A 490 -21.89 -31.09 -28.48
N PRO A 491 -22.79 -30.12 -28.83
CA PRO A 491 -24.06 -30.05 -28.20
C PRO A 491 -24.69 -31.44 -28.31
N SER A 492 -24.98 -32.03 -27.15
CA SER A 492 -25.80 -33.23 -27.11
C SER A 492 -27.10 -32.96 -27.83
N ALA A 493 -27.28 -33.63 -28.95
CA ALA A 493 -28.47 -33.60 -29.78
C ALA A 493 -29.75 -33.91 -28.99
#